data_d04747707271b2c56193cefd15030517
#
_entry.id   d04747707271b2c56193cefd15030517
#
_cell.length_a   1.000
_cell.length_b   1.000
_cell.length_c   1.000
_cell.angle_alpha   90.00
_cell.angle_beta   90.00
_cell.angle_gamma   90.00
#
_symmetry.space_group_name_H-M   'P 1'
#
loop_
_entity.id
_entity.type
_entity.pdbx_description
1 polymer ?
#
loop_
_entity_poly.entity_id
_entity_poly.type
_entity_poly.pdbx_seq_one_letter_code
_entity_poly.pdbx_strand_id
1 'polypeptide(L)'
;FKPQIAYFAAIGAEKQLENICAHIRSNYPTIPIILDAKRGDIGDTAKMYAQEAFDRYGAHAVTVNPYMGGDTIEPYLVHKNGAAIVLCRTSNAGSGEFQSQMIGDEPLYKHVARRAAHEWAKHGDVSLVVGATYPEELAEVRAIVGDMPLLVPGVGAQGGDPEAVVKNGANSQRTGLIVNSSRAILYADTSDPMSAAVAVARKTRDTLNLYR
;
A
#
# COMPACT_ATOMS: atom_id res chain seq x y z
N PHE A 1 7.84 -6.56 -0.41
CA PHE A 1 8.13 -6.43 1.02
C PHE A 1 7.66 -5.06 1.51
N LYS A 2 6.91 -4.99 2.65
CA LYS A 2 6.31 -3.73 3.10
C LYS A 2 6.65 -3.44 4.58
N PRO A 3 7.86 -2.93 4.87
CA PRO A 3 8.20 -2.51 6.23
C PRO A 3 7.41 -1.26 6.63
N GLN A 4 6.98 -1.22 7.91
CA GLN A 4 6.32 -0.06 8.49
C GLN A 4 7.32 0.74 9.32
N ILE A 5 7.63 1.98 8.87
CA ILE A 5 8.66 2.82 9.48
C ILE A 5 8.41 3.13 10.95
N ALA A 6 7.14 3.24 11.37
CA ALA A 6 6.79 3.61 12.74
C ALA A 6 7.34 2.62 13.78
N TYR A 7 7.41 1.33 13.48
CA TYR A 7 7.96 0.33 14.40
C TYR A 7 9.46 0.48 14.61
N PHE A 8 10.18 0.93 13.58
CA PHE A 8 11.62 1.17 13.65
C PHE A 8 11.92 2.50 14.33
N ALA A 9 11.24 3.57 13.92
CA ALA A 9 11.43 4.91 14.48
C ALA A 9 11.10 4.96 15.99
N ALA A 10 10.05 4.25 16.42
CA ALA A 10 9.63 4.23 17.83
C ALA A 10 10.72 3.70 18.80
N ILE A 11 11.68 2.92 18.30
CA ILE A 11 12.76 2.33 19.12
C ILE A 11 14.16 2.77 18.64
N GLY A 12 14.26 3.77 17.77
CA GLY A 12 15.53 4.27 17.23
C GLY A 12 16.27 3.25 16.34
N ALA A 13 15.52 2.42 15.59
CA ALA A 13 16.05 1.33 14.79
C ALA A 13 16.04 1.62 13.29
N GLU A 14 16.13 2.88 12.88
CA GLU A 14 16.12 3.29 11.46
C GLU A 14 17.29 2.69 10.69
N LYS A 15 18.45 2.52 11.35
CA LYS A 15 19.61 1.89 10.73
C LYS A 15 19.36 0.41 10.40
N GLN A 16 18.64 -0.29 11.24
CA GLN A 16 18.22 -1.67 10.98
C GLN A 16 17.25 -1.75 9.79
N LEU A 17 16.34 -0.78 9.65
CA LEU A 17 15.49 -0.68 8.48
C LEU A 17 16.28 -0.46 7.19
N GLU A 18 17.26 0.45 7.19
CA GLU A 18 18.20 0.64 6.06
C GLU A 18 18.90 -0.67 5.69
N ASN A 19 19.42 -1.39 6.69
CA ASN A 19 20.12 -2.66 6.46
C ASN A 19 19.19 -3.74 5.88
N ILE A 20 17.95 -3.83 6.33
CA ILE A 20 16.93 -4.76 5.79
C ILE A 20 16.63 -4.40 4.34
N CYS A 21 16.38 -3.13 4.02
CA CYS A 21 16.13 -2.69 2.65
C CYS A 21 17.32 -2.96 1.73
N ALA A 22 18.53 -2.65 2.17
CA ALA A 22 19.76 -2.93 1.43
C ALA A 22 19.95 -4.44 1.18
N HIS A 23 19.71 -5.28 2.20
CA HIS A 23 19.77 -6.73 2.08
C HIS A 23 18.77 -7.27 1.02
N ILE A 24 17.53 -6.79 1.06
CA ILE A 24 16.50 -7.21 0.09
C ILE A 24 16.91 -6.80 -1.33
N ARG A 25 17.35 -5.57 -1.52
CA ARG A 25 17.79 -5.08 -2.84
C ARG A 25 18.96 -5.86 -3.42
N SER A 26 19.93 -6.21 -2.57
CA SER A 26 21.13 -6.92 -3.01
C SER A 26 20.89 -8.40 -3.30
N ASN A 27 20.05 -9.06 -2.50
CA ASN A 27 19.87 -10.51 -2.60
C ASN A 27 18.60 -10.91 -3.35
N TYR A 28 17.61 -10.01 -3.42
CA TYR A 28 16.30 -10.24 -4.03
C TYR A 28 15.87 -9.06 -4.90
N PRO A 29 16.63 -8.70 -5.95
CA PRO A 29 16.42 -7.46 -6.72
C PRO A 29 15.05 -7.39 -7.44
N THR A 30 14.36 -8.51 -7.61
CA THR A 30 13.02 -8.57 -8.20
C THR A 30 11.89 -8.37 -7.19
N ILE A 31 12.20 -8.31 -5.89
CA ILE A 31 11.20 -8.11 -4.85
C ILE A 31 11.03 -6.61 -4.56
N PRO A 32 9.87 -6.01 -4.85
CA PRO A 32 9.65 -4.61 -4.56
C PRO A 32 9.60 -4.33 -3.06
N ILE A 33 10.14 -3.17 -2.66
CA ILE A 33 10.06 -2.64 -1.30
C ILE A 33 9.07 -1.49 -1.30
N ILE A 34 8.05 -1.57 -0.47
CA ILE A 34 7.07 -0.51 -0.22
C ILE A 34 7.32 0.01 1.20
N LEU A 35 7.76 1.26 1.33
CA LEU A 35 7.88 1.88 2.63
C LEU A 35 6.51 2.33 3.12
N ASP A 36 5.98 1.66 4.15
CA ASP A 36 4.71 2.05 4.76
C ASP A 36 4.97 3.18 5.77
N ALA A 37 4.87 4.43 5.32
CA ALA A 37 5.20 5.62 6.08
C ALA A 37 4.01 6.57 6.26
N LYS A 38 3.05 6.53 5.34
CA LYS A 38 1.86 7.39 5.29
C LYS A 38 2.21 8.88 5.45
N ARG A 39 3.29 9.29 4.73
CA ARG A 39 3.78 10.67 4.75
C ARG A 39 2.73 11.63 4.18
N GLY A 40 2.76 12.86 4.65
CA GLY A 40 1.93 13.94 4.15
C GLY A 40 2.46 15.24 4.71
N ASP A 41 3.06 16.08 3.82
CA ASP A 41 3.57 17.40 4.14
C ASP A 41 3.72 18.23 2.85
N ILE A 42 3.98 19.50 2.97
CA ILE A 42 4.05 20.46 1.87
C ILE A 42 5.49 20.79 1.45
N GLY A 43 5.64 21.27 0.22
CA GLY A 43 6.85 21.93 -0.26
C GLY A 43 8.13 21.11 -0.07
N ASP A 44 9.15 21.75 0.53
CA ASP A 44 10.44 21.11 0.71
C ASP A 44 10.42 19.96 1.72
N THR A 45 9.52 19.98 2.72
CA THR A 45 9.35 18.84 3.63
C THR A 45 8.88 17.58 2.89
N ALA A 46 7.94 17.73 1.95
CA ALA A 46 7.52 16.61 1.11
C ALA A 46 8.67 16.04 0.26
N LYS A 47 9.54 16.92 -0.29
CA LYS A 47 10.75 16.49 -1.00
C LYS A 47 11.72 15.70 -0.10
N MET A 48 11.90 16.14 1.16
CA MET A 48 12.75 15.44 2.13
C MET A 48 12.19 14.05 2.46
N TYR A 49 10.87 13.90 2.59
CA TYR A 49 10.24 12.60 2.77
C TYR A 49 10.34 11.71 1.52
N ALA A 50 10.30 12.28 0.32
CA ALA A 50 10.56 11.52 -0.90
C ALA A 50 12.00 10.99 -0.93
N GLN A 51 13.00 11.83 -0.61
CA GLN A 51 14.40 11.41 -0.48
C GLN A 51 14.58 10.36 0.63
N GLU A 52 13.93 10.52 1.79
CA GLU A 52 13.94 9.50 2.83
C GLU A 52 13.51 8.15 2.29
N ALA A 53 12.37 8.09 1.59
CA ALA A 53 11.83 6.84 1.08
C ALA A 53 12.69 6.22 -0.02
N PHE A 54 13.08 7.01 -1.01
CA PHE A 54 13.68 6.49 -2.24
C PHE A 54 15.20 6.46 -2.21
N ASP A 55 15.85 7.47 -1.63
CA ASP A 55 17.32 7.53 -1.61
C ASP A 55 17.88 6.85 -0.35
N ARG A 56 17.33 7.15 0.83
CA ARG A 56 17.83 6.59 2.08
C ARG A 56 17.47 5.11 2.24
N TYR A 57 16.18 4.76 2.11
CA TYR A 57 15.71 3.37 2.26
C TYR A 57 15.73 2.60 0.94
N GLY A 58 15.87 3.27 -0.18
CA GLY A 58 15.86 2.63 -1.49
C GLY A 58 14.54 1.90 -1.78
N ALA A 59 13.42 2.42 -1.28
CA ALA A 59 12.12 1.86 -1.56
C ALA A 59 11.72 2.07 -3.03
N HIS A 60 10.86 1.21 -3.55
CA HIS A 60 10.28 1.34 -4.88
C HIS A 60 8.96 2.12 -4.83
N ALA A 61 8.29 2.10 -3.68
CA ALA A 61 7.07 2.85 -3.45
C ALA A 61 6.96 3.28 -1.98
N VAL A 62 6.19 4.34 -1.72
CA VAL A 62 5.91 4.83 -0.37
C VAL A 62 4.43 5.14 -0.22
N THR A 63 3.86 4.84 0.95
CA THR A 63 2.48 5.22 1.25
C THR A 63 2.40 6.68 1.67
N VAL A 64 1.43 7.42 1.10
CA VAL A 64 1.24 8.86 1.33
C VAL A 64 -0.22 9.19 1.62
N ASN A 65 -0.43 10.28 2.37
CA ASN A 65 -1.75 10.78 2.72
C ASN A 65 -2.16 11.92 1.77
N PRO A 66 -3.30 11.86 1.08
CA PRO A 66 -3.72 12.86 0.10
C PRO A 66 -4.41 14.08 0.69
N TYR A 67 -4.61 14.15 2.01
CA TYR A 67 -5.47 15.14 2.65
C TYR A 67 -5.08 16.60 2.34
N MET A 68 -3.79 16.88 2.11
CA MET A 68 -3.28 18.21 1.79
C MET A 68 -3.23 18.53 0.28
N GLY A 69 -3.69 17.61 -0.59
CA GLY A 69 -3.79 17.88 -2.03
C GLY A 69 -2.65 17.33 -2.88
N GLY A 70 -2.78 17.49 -4.20
CA GLY A 70 -1.90 16.84 -5.19
C GLY A 70 -0.48 17.38 -5.21
N ASP A 71 -0.28 18.66 -4.91
CA ASP A 71 1.05 19.30 -4.83
C ASP A 71 1.93 18.65 -3.74
N THR A 72 1.32 18.05 -2.71
CA THR A 72 2.03 17.33 -1.65
C THR A 72 2.38 15.89 -2.05
N ILE A 73 1.74 15.36 -3.10
CA ILE A 73 2.01 14.02 -3.66
C ILE A 73 3.05 14.10 -4.78
N GLU A 74 3.05 15.18 -5.54
CA GLU A 74 3.93 15.36 -6.70
C GLU A 74 5.42 15.07 -6.43
N PRO A 75 6.04 15.51 -5.30
CA PRO A 75 7.44 15.20 -5.00
C PRO A 75 7.78 13.70 -5.00
N TYR A 76 6.83 12.84 -4.68
CA TYR A 76 7.02 11.38 -4.72
C TYR A 76 6.86 10.81 -6.14
N LEU A 77 6.05 11.45 -7.00
CA LEU A 77 5.78 11.01 -8.36
C LEU A 77 6.90 11.38 -9.34
N VAL A 78 7.49 12.57 -9.16
CA VAL A 78 8.57 13.05 -10.02
C VAL A 78 9.94 12.45 -9.65
N HIS A 79 10.03 11.76 -8.52
CA HIS A 79 11.27 11.10 -8.11
C HIS A 79 11.57 9.93 -9.04
N LYS A 80 12.78 9.91 -9.59
CA LYS A 80 13.22 8.86 -10.51
C LYS A 80 13.14 7.48 -9.84
N ASN A 81 12.38 6.57 -10.39
CA ASN A 81 12.12 5.21 -9.89
C ASN A 81 11.27 5.13 -8.61
N GLY A 82 10.55 6.19 -8.27
CA GLY A 82 9.63 6.20 -7.13
C GLY A 82 8.17 6.06 -7.55
N ALA A 83 7.36 5.41 -6.71
CA ALA A 83 5.90 5.35 -6.85
C ALA A 83 5.21 5.81 -5.57
N ALA A 84 4.08 6.52 -5.70
CA ALA A 84 3.25 6.90 -4.57
C ALA A 84 2.07 5.95 -4.41
N ILE A 85 1.88 5.40 -3.21
CA ILE A 85 0.68 4.62 -2.87
C ILE A 85 -0.19 5.47 -1.96
N VAL A 86 -1.23 6.04 -2.53
CA VAL A 86 -2.06 7.04 -1.87
C VAL A 86 -3.16 6.39 -1.03
N LEU A 87 -3.37 6.86 0.21
CA LEU A 87 -4.50 6.41 1.02
C LEU A 87 -5.82 6.80 0.34
N CYS A 88 -6.68 5.83 0.10
CA CYS A 88 -7.98 6.03 -0.54
C CYS A 88 -9.10 5.56 0.37
N ARG A 89 -9.27 4.26 0.55
CA ARG A 89 -10.25 3.68 1.47
C ARG A 89 -9.56 2.72 2.43
N THR A 90 -9.47 3.10 3.69
CA THR A 90 -8.71 2.35 4.69
C THR A 90 -9.62 1.42 5.51
N SER A 91 -9.05 0.36 6.11
CA SER A 91 -9.80 -0.70 6.78
C SER A 91 -10.08 -0.46 8.28
N ASN A 92 -9.59 0.64 8.85
CA ASN A 92 -9.80 0.95 10.27
C ASN A 92 -11.23 1.44 10.55
N ALA A 93 -11.73 1.22 11.76
CA ALA A 93 -13.11 1.53 12.16
C ALA A 93 -13.51 3.00 11.93
N GLY A 94 -12.60 3.95 12.21
CA GLY A 94 -12.84 5.39 12.03
C GLY A 94 -12.77 5.89 10.59
N SER A 95 -12.48 5.03 9.62
CA SER A 95 -12.26 5.45 8.22
C SER A 95 -13.48 6.14 7.59
N GLY A 96 -14.68 5.75 8.01
CA GLY A 96 -15.92 6.34 7.51
C GLY A 96 -16.17 7.80 7.93
N GLU A 97 -15.51 8.29 8.99
CA GLU A 97 -15.69 9.67 9.46
C GLU A 97 -15.40 10.72 8.38
N PHE A 98 -14.43 10.43 7.52
CA PHE A 98 -14.06 11.29 6.39
C PHE A 98 -14.26 10.61 5.05
N GLN A 99 -13.77 9.39 4.89
CA GLN A 99 -13.67 8.74 3.58
C GLN A 99 -15.04 8.42 2.97
N SER A 100 -16.07 8.21 3.80
CA SER A 100 -17.44 7.97 3.35
C SER A 100 -18.29 9.25 3.30
N GLN A 101 -17.74 10.43 3.64
CA GLN A 101 -18.49 11.68 3.53
C GLN A 101 -18.77 12.01 2.07
N MET A 102 -19.97 12.47 1.79
CA MET A 102 -20.41 12.79 0.44
C MET A 102 -19.90 14.16 0.00
N ILE A 103 -19.33 14.21 -1.18
CA ILE A 103 -18.98 15.44 -1.90
C ILE A 103 -19.79 15.43 -3.19
N GLY A 104 -20.87 16.23 -3.23
CA GLY A 104 -21.89 16.07 -4.27
C GLY A 104 -22.57 14.70 -4.15
N ASP A 105 -22.55 13.93 -5.21
CA ASP A 105 -23.21 12.62 -5.30
C ASP A 105 -22.27 11.42 -5.02
N GLU A 106 -21.01 11.68 -4.65
CA GLU A 106 -20.02 10.63 -4.45
C GLU A 106 -19.29 10.74 -3.09
N PRO A 107 -18.92 9.63 -2.45
CA PRO A 107 -18.11 9.66 -1.24
C PRO A 107 -16.65 10.10 -1.54
N LEU A 108 -16.01 10.72 -0.52
CA LEU A 108 -14.67 11.27 -0.63
C LEU A 108 -13.65 10.26 -1.19
N TYR A 109 -13.71 8.96 -0.83
CA TYR A 109 -12.75 7.99 -1.34
C TYR A 109 -12.82 7.83 -2.88
N LYS A 110 -14.01 7.99 -3.50
CA LYS A 110 -14.14 7.98 -4.96
C LYS A 110 -13.50 9.22 -5.60
N HIS A 111 -13.63 10.39 -4.96
CA HIS A 111 -12.92 11.59 -5.41
C HIS A 111 -11.41 11.40 -5.38
N VAL A 112 -10.86 10.79 -4.32
CA VAL A 112 -9.43 10.46 -4.23
C VAL A 112 -9.05 9.50 -5.36
N ALA A 113 -9.83 8.45 -5.62
CA ALA A 113 -9.58 7.50 -6.70
C ALA A 113 -9.57 8.17 -8.07
N ARG A 114 -10.54 9.05 -8.36
CA ARG A 114 -10.58 9.82 -9.62
C ARG A 114 -9.38 10.76 -9.78
N ARG A 115 -8.99 11.46 -8.71
CA ARG A 115 -7.81 12.32 -8.74
C ARG A 115 -6.55 11.51 -9.02
N ALA A 116 -6.40 10.35 -8.38
CA ALA A 116 -5.27 9.47 -8.63
C ALA A 116 -5.21 9.02 -10.09
N ALA A 117 -6.33 8.56 -10.65
CA ALA A 117 -6.38 8.03 -12.01
C ALA A 117 -6.22 9.10 -13.09
N HIS A 118 -6.81 10.28 -12.91
CA HIS A 118 -6.93 11.26 -13.99
C HIS A 118 -5.98 12.45 -13.88
N GLU A 119 -5.49 12.76 -12.67
CA GLU A 119 -4.60 13.88 -12.45
C GLU A 119 -3.19 13.44 -12.03
N TRP A 120 -3.07 12.73 -10.91
CA TRP A 120 -1.74 12.43 -10.35
C TRP A 120 -0.96 11.42 -11.19
N ALA A 121 -1.63 10.45 -11.81
CA ALA A 121 -0.99 9.49 -12.72
C ALA A 121 -0.34 10.11 -13.97
N LYS A 122 -0.62 11.38 -14.28
CA LYS A 122 0.07 12.13 -15.33
C LYS A 122 1.51 12.51 -14.96
N HIS A 123 1.82 12.54 -13.67
CA HIS A 123 3.11 12.96 -13.15
C HIS A 123 4.05 11.81 -12.77
N GLY A 124 3.54 10.58 -12.67
CA GLY A 124 4.34 9.41 -12.33
C GLY A 124 3.49 8.20 -11.90
N ASP A 125 4.16 7.21 -11.31
CA ASP A 125 3.52 5.95 -10.91
C ASP A 125 2.70 6.13 -9.62
N VAL A 126 1.39 5.95 -9.75
CA VAL A 126 0.42 6.02 -8.65
C VAL A 126 -0.24 4.67 -8.41
N SER A 127 -0.49 4.38 -7.17
CA SER A 127 -1.29 3.26 -6.67
C SER A 127 -2.16 3.74 -5.52
N LEU A 128 -3.16 2.95 -5.11
CA LEU A 128 -4.04 3.30 -4.00
C LEU A 128 -4.02 2.24 -2.90
N VAL A 129 -4.18 2.69 -1.65
CA VAL A 129 -4.51 1.80 -0.53
C VAL A 129 -6.02 1.65 -0.45
N VAL A 130 -6.51 0.41 -0.61
CA VAL A 130 -7.92 0.08 -0.48
C VAL A 130 -8.07 -1.16 0.42
N GLY A 131 -8.74 -1.01 1.56
CA GLY A 131 -8.87 -2.07 2.56
C GLY A 131 -9.67 -3.27 2.07
N ALA A 132 -9.27 -4.47 2.51
CA ALA A 132 -9.92 -5.73 2.18
C ALA A 132 -11.31 -5.93 2.86
N THR A 133 -11.65 -5.09 3.84
CA THR A 133 -12.87 -5.25 4.65
C THR A 133 -14.14 -4.73 3.98
N TYR A 134 -14.00 -4.03 2.87
CA TYR A 134 -15.08 -3.43 2.10
C TYR A 134 -15.00 -3.85 0.62
N PRO A 135 -15.36 -5.09 0.27
CA PRO A 135 -15.17 -5.62 -1.08
C PRO A 135 -15.98 -4.88 -2.16
N GLU A 136 -17.16 -4.35 -1.81
CA GLU A 136 -17.98 -3.57 -2.73
C GLU A 136 -17.29 -2.22 -3.06
N GLU A 137 -16.76 -1.53 -2.06
CA GLU A 137 -16.00 -0.29 -2.24
C GLU A 137 -14.70 -0.53 -3.01
N LEU A 138 -14.08 -1.70 -2.82
CA LEU A 138 -12.91 -2.13 -3.62
C LEU A 138 -13.27 -2.27 -5.11
N ALA A 139 -14.44 -2.88 -5.42
CA ALA A 139 -14.93 -2.98 -6.80
C ALA A 139 -15.21 -1.61 -7.41
N GLU A 140 -15.81 -0.70 -6.64
CA GLU A 140 -16.07 0.67 -7.08
C GLU A 140 -14.78 1.45 -7.39
N VAL A 141 -13.79 1.33 -6.52
CA VAL A 141 -12.46 1.95 -6.77
C VAL A 141 -11.83 1.32 -8.01
N ARG A 142 -11.86 -0.02 -8.15
CA ARG A 142 -11.34 -0.71 -9.33
C ARG A 142 -11.98 -0.23 -10.63
N ALA A 143 -13.29 -0.02 -10.64
CA ALA A 143 -14.01 0.51 -11.79
C ALA A 143 -13.55 1.92 -12.18
N ILE A 144 -13.16 2.75 -11.21
CA ILE A 144 -12.66 4.11 -11.45
C ILE A 144 -11.22 4.10 -11.98
N VAL A 145 -10.34 3.28 -11.40
CA VAL A 145 -8.89 3.37 -11.63
C VAL A 145 -8.38 2.41 -12.72
N GLY A 146 -9.25 1.59 -13.30
CA GLY A 146 -8.87 0.65 -14.37
C GLY A 146 -7.80 -0.35 -13.90
N ASP A 147 -6.68 -0.43 -14.59
CA ASP A 147 -5.61 -1.39 -14.33
C ASP A 147 -4.57 -0.94 -13.27
N MET A 148 -4.76 0.23 -12.65
CA MET A 148 -3.86 0.75 -11.61
C MET A 148 -3.64 -0.28 -10.50
N PRO A 149 -2.41 -0.52 -10.03
CA PRO A 149 -2.17 -1.41 -8.90
C PRO A 149 -2.87 -0.91 -7.62
N LEU A 150 -3.37 -1.84 -6.80
CA LEU A 150 -3.99 -1.54 -5.51
C LEU A 150 -3.25 -2.27 -4.38
N LEU A 151 -2.85 -1.54 -3.35
CA LEU A 151 -2.35 -2.10 -2.10
C LEU A 151 -3.56 -2.42 -1.21
N VAL A 152 -3.77 -3.71 -0.92
CA VAL A 152 -4.96 -4.20 -0.22
C VAL A 152 -4.55 -4.80 1.14
N PRO A 153 -4.54 -4.00 2.21
CA PRO A 153 -4.32 -4.50 3.56
C PRO A 153 -5.59 -5.10 4.15
N GLY A 154 -5.41 -6.01 5.14
CA GLY A 154 -6.50 -6.52 5.95
C GLY A 154 -7.04 -7.90 5.57
N VAL A 155 -6.44 -8.57 4.60
CA VAL A 155 -6.79 -9.97 4.26
C VAL A 155 -6.43 -10.89 5.43
N GLY A 156 -7.35 -11.74 5.82
CA GLY A 156 -7.23 -12.69 6.91
C GLY A 156 -7.33 -12.03 8.30
N ALA A 157 -6.25 -11.48 8.82
CA ALA A 157 -6.16 -10.98 10.21
C ALA A 157 -7.16 -9.86 10.59
N GLN A 158 -7.70 -9.13 9.63
CA GLN A 158 -8.71 -8.08 9.82
C GLN A 158 -10.08 -8.50 9.24
N GLY A 159 -10.26 -9.76 8.87
CA GLY A 159 -11.53 -10.30 8.39
C GLY A 159 -11.77 -10.15 6.88
N GLY A 160 -10.82 -9.63 6.12
CA GLY A 160 -10.94 -9.57 4.66
C GLY A 160 -10.91 -10.98 4.04
N ASP A 161 -11.94 -11.29 3.23
CA ASP A 161 -12.05 -12.55 2.52
C ASP A 161 -11.17 -12.55 1.25
N PRO A 162 -10.23 -13.51 1.10
CA PRO A 162 -9.35 -13.59 -0.07
C PRO A 162 -10.10 -13.70 -1.41
N GLU A 163 -11.20 -14.46 -1.45
CA GLU A 163 -12.00 -14.62 -2.66
C GLU A 163 -12.64 -13.30 -3.08
N ALA A 164 -13.31 -12.62 -2.13
CA ALA A 164 -13.94 -11.35 -2.37
C ALA A 164 -12.93 -10.28 -2.82
N VAL A 165 -11.74 -10.25 -2.20
CA VAL A 165 -10.66 -9.32 -2.57
C VAL A 165 -10.20 -9.55 -4.00
N VAL A 166 -9.96 -10.78 -4.42
CA VAL A 166 -9.49 -11.07 -5.79
C VAL A 166 -10.60 -10.81 -6.80
N LYS A 167 -11.84 -11.25 -6.54
CA LYS A 167 -12.96 -11.04 -7.46
C LYS A 167 -13.29 -9.56 -7.69
N ASN A 168 -13.23 -8.74 -6.65
CA ASN A 168 -13.60 -7.33 -6.72
C ASN A 168 -12.42 -6.40 -7.02
N GLY A 169 -11.20 -6.79 -6.67
CA GLY A 169 -10.04 -5.92 -6.77
C GLY A 169 -9.09 -6.22 -7.91
N ALA A 170 -9.10 -7.41 -8.51
CA ALA A 170 -8.23 -7.74 -9.64
C ALA A 170 -8.56 -6.89 -10.88
N ASN A 171 -7.53 -6.55 -11.65
CA ASN A 171 -7.69 -5.81 -12.90
C ASN A 171 -8.14 -6.71 -14.06
N SER A 172 -8.24 -6.17 -15.26
CA SER A 172 -8.67 -6.87 -16.49
C SER A 172 -7.82 -8.12 -16.81
N GLN A 173 -6.56 -8.14 -16.37
CA GLN A 173 -5.63 -9.25 -16.55
C GLN A 173 -5.61 -10.22 -15.35
N ARG A 174 -6.53 -10.07 -14.41
CA ARG A 174 -6.61 -10.82 -13.14
C ARG A 174 -5.34 -10.67 -12.26
N THR A 175 -4.74 -9.48 -12.33
CA THR A 175 -3.56 -9.04 -11.55
C THR A 175 -3.82 -7.69 -10.89
N GLY A 176 -2.77 -6.91 -10.59
CA GLY A 176 -2.91 -5.54 -10.10
C GLY A 176 -3.26 -5.44 -8.61
N LEU A 177 -3.10 -6.52 -7.84
CA LEU A 177 -3.29 -6.52 -6.39
C LEU A 177 -1.95 -6.74 -5.67
N ILE A 178 -1.68 -5.91 -4.68
CA ILE A 178 -0.58 -6.05 -3.74
C ILE A 178 -1.19 -6.34 -2.37
N VAL A 179 -1.41 -7.62 -2.08
CA VAL A 179 -2.01 -8.04 -0.81
C VAL A 179 -0.92 -8.21 0.24
N ASN A 180 -1.09 -7.59 1.42
CA ASN A 180 -0.13 -7.75 2.50
C ASN A 180 -0.73 -8.38 3.75
N SER A 181 0.04 -9.26 4.38
CA SER A 181 -0.23 -9.86 5.67
C SER A 181 1.00 -9.69 6.56
N SER A 182 0.82 -9.32 7.82
CA SER A 182 1.93 -9.07 8.74
C SER A 182 1.87 -10.01 9.94
N ARG A 183 0.98 -9.76 10.90
CA ARG A 183 0.91 -10.53 12.16
C ARG A 183 0.72 -12.02 11.96
N ALA A 184 -0.12 -12.42 11.01
CA ALA A 184 -0.36 -13.84 10.70
C ALA A 184 0.91 -14.54 10.19
N ILE A 185 1.80 -13.83 9.51
CA ILE A 185 3.08 -14.37 9.03
C ILE A 185 4.15 -14.31 10.12
N LEU A 186 4.36 -13.13 10.72
CA LEU A 186 5.46 -12.90 11.65
C LEU A 186 5.32 -13.62 13.00
N TYR A 187 4.08 -13.88 13.42
CA TYR A 187 3.75 -14.53 14.69
C TYR A 187 3.03 -15.86 14.50
N ALA A 188 3.27 -16.53 13.38
CA ALA A 188 2.61 -17.80 13.06
C ALA A 188 2.93 -18.92 14.07
N ASP A 189 4.18 -19.01 14.50
CA ASP A 189 4.67 -19.89 15.55
C ASP A 189 5.93 -19.28 16.17
N THR A 190 6.07 -19.35 17.47
CA THR A 190 7.22 -18.85 18.21
C THR A 190 8.33 -19.90 18.41
N SER A 191 8.01 -21.16 18.21
CA SER A 191 8.97 -22.28 18.36
C SER A 191 9.84 -22.47 17.11
N ASP A 192 9.26 -22.27 15.90
CA ASP A 192 9.98 -22.23 14.62
C ASP A 192 9.44 -21.10 13.75
N PRO A 193 9.78 -19.85 14.06
CA PRO A 193 9.20 -18.68 13.42
C PRO A 193 9.52 -18.58 11.91
N MET A 194 10.68 -19.10 11.47
CA MET A 194 11.06 -19.01 10.05
C MET A 194 10.25 -19.95 9.18
N SER A 195 10.17 -21.24 9.55
CA SER A 195 9.41 -22.24 8.77
C SER A 195 7.92 -21.91 8.79
N ALA A 196 7.39 -21.49 9.95
CA ALA A 196 6.00 -21.09 10.09
C ALA A 196 5.65 -19.86 9.25
N ALA A 197 6.49 -18.83 9.24
CA ALA A 197 6.30 -17.63 8.42
C ALA A 197 6.26 -17.97 6.91
N VAL A 198 7.19 -18.81 6.45
CA VAL A 198 7.22 -19.28 5.06
C VAL A 198 5.96 -20.06 4.71
N ALA A 199 5.52 -20.99 5.57
CA ALA A 199 4.33 -21.80 5.35
C ALA A 199 3.07 -20.94 5.24
N VAL A 200 2.88 -19.98 6.15
CA VAL A 200 1.72 -19.06 6.13
C VAL A 200 1.77 -18.12 4.93
N ALA A 201 2.94 -17.58 4.58
CA ALA A 201 3.07 -16.73 3.39
C ALA A 201 2.72 -17.48 2.10
N ARG A 202 3.21 -18.72 1.95
CA ARG A 202 2.87 -19.60 0.82
C ARG A 202 1.38 -19.90 0.78
N LYS A 203 0.79 -20.33 1.90
CA LYS A 203 -0.64 -20.61 2.00
C LYS A 203 -1.49 -19.38 1.60
N THR A 204 -1.13 -18.18 2.08
CA THR A 204 -1.84 -16.95 1.72
C THR A 204 -1.76 -16.66 0.22
N ARG A 205 -0.56 -16.78 -0.37
CA ARG A 205 -0.35 -16.62 -1.82
C ARG A 205 -1.19 -17.62 -2.61
N ASP A 206 -1.14 -18.90 -2.24
CA ASP A 206 -1.79 -19.98 -2.96
C ASP A 206 -3.32 -19.84 -2.86
N THR A 207 -3.84 -19.45 -1.69
CA THR A 207 -5.27 -19.14 -1.51
C THR A 207 -5.72 -17.99 -2.44
N LEU A 208 -4.98 -16.90 -2.50
CA LEU A 208 -5.30 -15.77 -3.40
C LEU A 208 -5.27 -16.21 -4.88
N ASN A 209 -4.32 -17.03 -5.25
CA ASN A 209 -4.16 -17.52 -6.63
C ASN A 209 -5.27 -18.49 -7.09
N LEU A 210 -6.02 -19.12 -6.17
CA LEU A 210 -7.18 -19.95 -6.52
C LEU A 210 -8.30 -19.14 -7.20
N TYR A 211 -8.37 -17.86 -6.91
CA TYR A 211 -9.45 -16.96 -7.39
C TYR A 211 -9.03 -16.04 -8.55
N ARG A 212 -7.77 -16.16 -8.99
CA ARG A 212 -7.21 -15.42 -10.14
C ARG A 212 -7.68 -15.95 -11.46
#